data_74f8cd8d92301522c369a0fb90bf853e
#
_entry.id   74f8cd8d92301522c369a0fb90bf853e
#
_cell.length_a   1.000
_cell.length_b   1.000
_cell.length_c   1.000
_cell.angle_alpha   90.00
_cell.angle_beta   90.00
_cell.angle_gamma   90.00
#
_symmetry.space_group_name_H-M   'P 1'
#
loop_
_entity.id
_entity.type
_entity.pdbx_description
1 polymer ?
#
loop_
_entity_poly.entity_id
_entity_poly.type
_entity_poly.pdbx_seq_one_letter_code
_entity_poly.pdbx_strand_id
1 'polypeptide(L)'
;AIMLRGQREPVHGHNWRVTAVVSGPTLDNDALLVDFHALERALAEIVRPFHNNDLNRTPPFDRTNPTAEMVARHIAESLASRLDAEAKARGVRVATVSVTEAEGCVATYRP
;
A
#
# COMPACT_ATOMS: atom_id res chain seq x y z
N ALA A 1 -6.31 9.11 -4.41
CA ALA A 1 -5.50 7.90 -4.59
C ALA A 1 -4.02 8.24 -4.72
N ILE A 2 -3.19 7.39 -4.19
CA ILE A 2 -1.74 7.54 -4.31
C ILE A 2 -1.21 6.35 -5.08
N MET A 3 -0.36 6.63 -6.07
CA MET A 3 0.29 5.58 -6.83
C MET A 3 1.79 5.68 -6.62
N LEU A 4 2.41 4.56 -6.26
CA LEU A 4 3.84 4.46 -6.06
C LEU A 4 4.37 3.32 -6.92
N ARG A 5 5.33 3.62 -7.79
CA ARG A 5 5.95 2.60 -8.62
C ARG A 5 6.98 1.85 -7.79
N GLY A 6 6.81 0.53 -7.71
CA GLY A 6 7.75 -0.32 -7.01
C GLY A 6 9.04 -0.49 -7.76
N GLN A 7 10.06 -0.93 -7.04
CA GLN A 7 11.35 -1.24 -7.63
C GLN A 7 11.30 -2.58 -8.33
N ARG A 8 11.98 -2.66 -9.47
CA ARG A 8 12.12 -3.93 -10.17
C ARG A 8 12.89 -4.92 -9.30
N GLU A 9 12.35 -6.10 -9.14
CA GLU A 9 13.00 -7.15 -8.40
C GLU A 9 14.02 -7.87 -9.30
N PRO A 10 15.32 -7.86 -8.96
CA PRO A 10 16.33 -8.47 -9.82
C PRO A 10 16.11 -9.96 -10.05
N VAL A 11 15.62 -10.67 -9.03
CA VAL A 11 15.43 -12.13 -9.10
C VAL A 11 14.27 -12.50 -10.01
N HIS A 12 13.20 -11.71 -9.97
CA HIS A 12 11.97 -12.01 -10.71
C HIS A 12 11.74 -11.09 -11.90
N GLY A 13 12.48 -10.01 -12.02
CA GLY A 13 12.37 -9.09 -13.14
C GLY A 13 11.06 -8.31 -13.18
N HIS A 14 10.38 -8.14 -12.05
CA HIS A 14 9.10 -7.45 -11.99
C HIS A 14 9.26 -6.00 -11.57
N ASN A 15 8.52 -5.11 -12.24
CA ASN A 15 8.27 -3.76 -11.76
C ASN A 15 6.89 -3.76 -11.11
N TRP A 16 6.85 -3.46 -9.83
CA TRP A 16 5.62 -3.44 -9.08
C TRP A 16 5.08 -2.02 -8.97
N ARG A 17 3.79 -1.87 -9.22
CA ARG A 17 3.10 -0.61 -9.02
C ARG A 17 2.05 -0.80 -7.95
N VAL A 18 2.08 0.08 -6.95
CA VAL A 18 1.14 0.03 -5.84
C VAL A 18 0.23 1.25 -5.92
N THR A 19 -1.07 1.01 -5.85
CA THR A 19 -2.08 2.08 -5.79
C THR A 19 -2.92 1.86 -4.55
N ALA A 20 -2.92 2.85 -3.66
CA ALA A 20 -3.76 2.83 -2.47
C ALA A 20 -4.86 3.87 -2.61
N VAL A 21 -6.08 3.47 -2.26
CA VAL A 21 -7.23 4.35 -2.27
C VAL A 21 -7.77 4.45 -0.84
N VAL A 22 -7.89 5.67 -0.35
CA VAL A 22 -8.55 5.94 0.93
C VAL A 22 -9.88 6.60 0.67
N SER A 23 -10.83 6.37 1.57
CA SER A 23 -12.16 6.96 1.47
C SER A 23 -12.65 7.34 2.86
N GLY A 24 -13.63 8.23 2.89
CA GLY A 24 -14.25 8.64 4.14
C GLY A 24 -15.48 9.51 3.88
N PRO A 25 -16.36 9.66 4.86
CA PRO A 25 -17.64 10.37 4.67
C PRO A 25 -17.53 11.87 4.77
N THR A 26 -16.47 12.40 5.42
CA THR A 26 -16.36 13.85 5.67
C THR A 26 -14.92 14.31 5.47
N LEU A 27 -14.78 15.59 5.20
CA LEU A 27 -13.48 16.25 5.09
C LEU A 27 -13.12 16.90 6.43
N ASP A 28 -11.84 17.17 6.63
CA ASP A 28 -11.38 17.88 7.80
C ASP A 28 -11.58 19.41 7.65
N ASN A 29 -11.09 20.19 8.63
CA ASN A 29 -11.27 21.63 8.63
C ASN A 29 -10.57 22.35 7.47
N ASP A 30 -9.63 21.69 6.84
CA ASP A 30 -8.90 22.22 5.67
C ASP A 30 -9.50 21.71 4.35
N ALA A 31 -10.69 21.11 4.41
CA ALA A 31 -11.38 20.51 3.27
C ALA A 31 -10.58 19.36 2.62
N LEU A 32 -9.83 18.62 3.45
CA LEU A 32 -9.06 17.46 3.02
C LEU A 32 -9.62 16.19 3.65
N LEU A 33 -9.60 15.11 2.89
CA LEU A 33 -9.89 13.80 3.45
C LEU A 33 -8.76 13.36 4.38
N VAL A 34 -7.54 13.45 3.91
CA VAL A 34 -6.31 13.19 4.65
C VAL A 34 -5.20 14.05 4.05
N ASP A 35 -4.10 14.17 4.78
CA ASP A 35 -2.89 14.80 4.24
C ASP A 35 -2.20 13.81 3.29
N PHE A 36 -2.24 14.10 1.98
CA PHE A 36 -1.63 13.24 0.98
C PHE A 36 -0.13 13.05 1.16
N HIS A 37 0.56 14.08 1.65
CA HIS A 37 2.00 13.97 1.87
C HIS A 37 2.31 12.96 2.98
N ALA A 38 1.52 12.96 4.05
CA ALA A 38 1.66 11.99 5.11
C ALA A 38 1.35 10.58 4.63
N LEU A 39 0.29 10.44 3.82
CA LEU A 39 -0.09 9.16 3.25
C LEU A 39 0.98 8.62 2.30
N GLU A 40 1.54 9.49 1.48
CA GLU A 40 2.64 9.14 0.57
C GLU A 40 3.86 8.66 1.32
N ARG A 41 4.25 9.36 2.39
CA ARG A 41 5.40 8.96 3.22
C ARG A 41 5.14 7.61 3.87
N ALA A 42 3.94 7.40 4.39
CA ALA A 42 3.58 6.12 5.01
C ALA A 42 3.70 4.98 4.00
N LEU A 43 3.15 5.18 2.80
CA LEU A 43 3.21 4.16 1.76
C LEU A 43 4.66 3.88 1.34
N ALA A 44 5.46 4.92 1.18
CA ALA A 44 6.87 4.77 0.81
C ALA A 44 7.64 3.98 1.88
N GLU A 45 7.37 4.23 3.16
CA GLU A 45 8.01 3.50 4.25
C GLU A 45 7.59 2.03 4.29
N ILE A 46 6.31 1.76 3.99
CA ILE A 46 5.80 0.39 3.98
C ILE A 46 6.47 -0.44 2.89
N VAL A 47 6.68 0.13 1.70
CA VAL A 47 7.24 -0.61 0.57
C VAL A 47 8.77 -0.60 0.56
N ARG A 48 9.41 0.27 1.33
CA ARG A 48 10.88 0.38 1.33
C ARG A 48 11.60 -0.94 1.58
N PRO A 49 11.19 -1.79 2.55
CA PRO A 49 11.88 -3.06 2.80
C PRO A 49 11.89 -4.00 1.59
N PHE A 50 10.98 -3.79 0.65
CA PHE A 50 10.85 -4.65 -0.53
C PHE A 50 11.58 -4.09 -1.74
N HIS A 51 12.17 -2.91 -1.59
CA HIS A 51 12.89 -2.23 -2.66
C HIS A 51 14.25 -2.91 -2.87
N ASN A 52 14.48 -3.44 -4.06
CA ASN A 52 15.73 -4.15 -4.40
C ASN A 52 16.02 -5.38 -3.54
N ASN A 53 15.03 -5.89 -2.82
CA ASN A 53 15.20 -7.05 -1.96
C ASN A 53 14.36 -8.21 -2.47
N ASP A 54 14.82 -9.43 -2.17
CA ASP A 54 14.07 -10.62 -2.46
C ASP A 54 12.88 -10.71 -1.51
N LEU A 55 11.66 -10.72 -2.05
CA LEU A 55 10.45 -10.80 -1.24
C LEU A 55 10.42 -12.06 -0.37
N ASN A 56 10.94 -13.17 -0.88
CA ASN A 56 10.96 -14.42 -0.11
C ASN A 56 11.86 -14.36 1.12
N ARG A 57 12.71 -13.36 1.23
CA ARG A 57 13.62 -13.17 2.36
C ARG A 57 13.28 -11.95 3.20
N THR A 58 12.23 -11.22 2.83
CA THR A 58 11.85 -9.98 3.51
C THR A 58 10.57 -10.21 4.29
N PRO A 59 10.57 -10.00 5.63
CA PRO A 59 9.34 -10.14 6.41
C PRO A 59 8.23 -9.23 5.89
N PRO A 60 6.97 -9.66 5.91
CA PRO A 60 6.48 -10.93 6.45
C PRO A 60 6.55 -12.10 5.45
N PHE A 61 7.12 -11.89 4.26
CA PHE A 61 7.06 -12.86 3.16
C PHE A 61 8.17 -13.90 3.22
N ASP A 62 9.03 -13.82 4.22
CA ASP A 62 10.00 -14.87 4.50
C ASP A 62 9.36 -16.15 5.02
N ARG A 63 8.08 -16.06 5.47
CA ARG A 63 7.33 -17.21 6.01
C ARG A 63 6.02 -17.48 5.26
N THR A 64 5.62 -16.59 4.36
CA THR A 64 4.39 -16.75 3.59
C THR A 64 4.70 -16.51 2.12
N ASN A 65 3.88 -17.09 1.25
CA ASN A 65 4.08 -16.93 -0.18
C ASN A 65 3.78 -15.48 -0.59
N PRO A 66 4.73 -14.75 -1.20
CA PRO A 66 4.52 -13.36 -1.58
C PRO A 66 3.76 -13.21 -2.89
N THR A 67 2.52 -13.69 -2.92
CA THR A 67 1.66 -13.43 -4.06
C THR A 67 1.29 -11.96 -4.12
N ALA A 68 0.89 -11.47 -5.28
CA ALA A 68 0.44 -10.08 -5.42
C ALA A 68 -0.71 -9.76 -4.47
N GLU A 69 -1.61 -10.73 -4.26
CA GLU A 69 -2.74 -10.60 -3.32
C GLU A 69 -2.26 -10.43 -1.89
N MET A 70 -1.28 -11.21 -1.46
CA MET A 70 -0.74 -11.11 -0.11
C MET A 70 0.06 -9.83 0.09
N VAL A 71 0.76 -9.37 -0.93
CA VAL A 71 1.48 -8.09 -0.89
C VAL A 71 0.47 -6.95 -0.76
N ALA A 72 -0.60 -6.97 -1.53
CA ALA A 72 -1.65 -5.95 -1.44
C ALA A 72 -2.28 -5.92 -0.06
N ARG A 73 -2.57 -7.09 0.51
CA ARG A 73 -3.12 -7.20 1.86
C ARG A 73 -2.17 -6.63 2.90
N HIS A 74 -0.91 -6.99 2.83
CA HIS A 74 0.09 -6.48 3.78
C HIS A 74 0.18 -4.96 3.74
N ILE A 75 0.22 -4.39 2.54
CA ILE A 75 0.27 -2.94 2.37
C ILE A 75 -0.99 -2.30 2.93
N ALA A 76 -2.16 -2.86 2.64
CA ALA A 76 -3.42 -2.32 3.14
C ALA A 76 -3.48 -2.32 4.67
N GLU A 77 -3.10 -3.41 5.31
CA GLU A 77 -3.12 -3.53 6.76
C GLU A 77 -2.10 -2.59 7.40
N SER A 78 -0.92 -2.50 6.82
CA SER A 78 0.12 -1.60 7.32
C SER A 78 -0.27 -0.14 7.17
N LEU A 79 -0.87 0.22 6.05
CA LEU A 79 -1.32 1.59 5.80
C LEU A 79 -2.47 1.97 6.74
N ALA A 80 -3.41 1.06 6.95
CA ALA A 80 -4.52 1.28 7.88
C ALA A 80 -4.01 1.56 9.30
N SER A 81 -2.99 0.87 9.74
CA SER A 81 -2.42 1.07 11.07
C SER A 81 -1.71 2.42 11.21
N ARG A 82 -1.37 3.06 10.10
CA ARG A 82 -0.67 4.36 10.09
C ARG A 82 -1.59 5.55 9.91
N LEU A 83 -2.88 5.34 9.66
CA LEU A 83 -3.84 6.43 9.66
C LEU A 83 -3.94 7.01 11.06
N ASP A 84 -3.97 8.34 11.18
CA ASP A 84 -4.02 8.95 12.50
C ASP A 84 -5.41 8.78 13.13
N ALA A 85 -5.47 9.00 14.45
CA ALA A 85 -6.69 8.79 15.22
C ALA A 85 -7.81 9.72 14.78
N GLU A 86 -7.48 10.95 14.41
CA GLU A 86 -8.46 11.93 13.96
C GLU A 86 -9.12 11.48 12.67
N ALA A 87 -8.33 11.03 11.69
CA ALA A 87 -8.84 10.53 10.42
C ALA A 87 -9.72 9.31 10.64
N LYS A 88 -9.27 8.37 11.47
CA LYS A 88 -10.07 7.17 11.81
C LYS A 88 -11.38 7.55 12.45
N ALA A 89 -11.37 8.53 13.37
CA ALA A 89 -12.58 8.99 14.06
C ALA A 89 -13.58 9.59 13.07
N ARG A 90 -13.13 10.19 11.98
CA ARG A 90 -14.01 10.72 10.93
C ARG A 90 -14.49 9.64 9.95
N GLY A 91 -14.08 8.40 10.14
CA GLY A 91 -14.46 7.30 9.25
C GLY A 91 -13.57 7.13 8.02
N VAL A 92 -12.39 7.72 8.03
CA VAL A 92 -11.42 7.51 6.95
C VAL A 92 -10.85 6.10 7.04
N ARG A 93 -10.81 5.43 5.91
CA ARG A 93 -10.33 4.05 5.85
C ARG A 93 -9.58 3.81 4.56
N VAL A 94 -8.74 2.80 4.56
CA VAL A 94 -8.15 2.27 3.33
C VAL A 94 -9.23 1.49 2.60
N ALA A 95 -9.64 1.97 1.46
CA ALA A 95 -10.71 1.33 0.70
C ALA A 95 -10.18 0.16 -0.14
N THR A 96 -9.08 0.37 -0.84
CA THR A 96 -8.45 -0.68 -1.64
C THR A 96 -6.94 -0.46 -1.70
N VAL A 97 -6.21 -1.55 -1.90
CA VAL A 97 -4.82 -1.50 -2.35
C VAL A 97 -4.69 -2.43 -3.53
N SER A 98 -4.18 -1.92 -4.63
CA SER A 98 -3.92 -2.69 -5.84
C SER A 98 -2.43 -2.78 -6.08
N VAL A 99 -1.99 -3.96 -6.47
CA VAL A 99 -0.60 -4.22 -6.85
C VAL A 99 -0.60 -4.72 -8.28
N THR A 100 0.13 -4.03 -9.14
CA THR A 100 0.34 -4.44 -10.52
C THR A 100 1.72 -5.04 -10.63
N GLU A 101 1.79 -6.33 -10.85
CA GLU A 101 3.04 -7.08 -10.93
C GLU A 101 3.62 -7.00 -12.33
N ALA A 102 2.77 -7.14 -13.34
CA ALA A 102 3.13 -7.02 -14.74
C ALA A 102 1.93 -6.43 -15.47
N GLU A 103 2.13 -5.97 -16.69
CA GLU A 103 1.04 -5.43 -17.49
C GLU A 103 -0.10 -6.43 -17.57
N GLY A 104 -1.30 -6.00 -17.19
CA GLY A 104 -2.48 -6.83 -17.17
C GLY A 104 -2.63 -7.74 -15.94
N CYS A 105 -1.64 -7.77 -15.05
CA CYS A 105 -1.67 -8.61 -13.85
C CYS A 105 -1.84 -7.73 -12.61
N VAL A 106 -3.08 -7.52 -12.22
CA VAL A 106 -3.42 -6.64 -11.09
C VAL A 106 -4.13 -7.46 -10.01
N ALA A 107 -3.66 -7.34 -8.78
CA ALA A 107 -4.36 -7.87 -7.62
C ALA A 107 -4.87 -6.70 -6.78
N THR A 108 -6.12 -6.77 -6.36
CA THR A 108 -6.74 -5.72 -5.54
C THR A 108 -7.24 -6.34 -4.23
N TYR A 109 -6.83 -5.77 -3.12
CA TYR A 109 -7.29 -6.15 -1.80
C TYR A 109 -8.25 -5.09 -1.27
N ARG A 110 -9.41 -5.54 -0.79
CA ARG A 110 -10.43 -4.69 -0.14
C ARG A 110 -10.55 -5.14 1.30
N PRO A 111 -10.09 -4.31 2.24
CA PRO A 111 -10.19 -4.64 3.66
C PRO A 111 -11.63 -4.88 4.12
#